data_5660f17333ebb9ad62df1d5ec1ecd0bd
#
_entry.id   5660f17333ebb9ad62df1d5ec1ecd0bd
#
_cell.length_a   1.000
_cell.length_b   1.000
_cell.length_c   1.000
_cell.angle_alpha   90.00
_cell.angle_beta   90.00
_cell.angle_gamma   90.00
#
_symmetry.space_group_name_H-M   'P 1'
#
loop_
_entity.id
_entity.type
_entity.pdbx_description
1 polymer ?
#
loop_
_entity_poly.entity_id
_entity_poly.type
_entity_poly.pdbx_seq_one_letter_code
_entity_poly.pdbx_strand_id
1 'polypeptide(L)'
;VVIHGVFLRLYRALPAEEILDAGLWAPSAVNLQPWYFVVCRSDKALKKLNEIMGGSIFGLTKILNSRFKSNPEVIDETVNFVKSMGNSSTVILTFLQQEEYDEYIAAVESAAAAMQNIVLTAYSKGISSCWLTAPLHVEDELRAEFAPGKGHLLAAVTLGYSDIKPKAPRRKD
;
A
#
# COMPACT_ATOMS: atom_id res chain seq x y z
N VAL A 1 4.55 -14.37 -2.23
CA VAL A 1 3.52 -13.76 -1.36
C VAL A 1 3.66 -14.34 0.03
N VAL A 2 3.82 -13.50 1.05
CA VAL A 2 3.84 -13.91 2.46
C VAL A 2 2.62 -13.30 3.14
N ILE A 3 1.79 -14.16 3.74
CA ILE A 3 0.63 -13.75 4.51
C ILE A 3 0.99 -13.81 5.99
N HIS A 4 1.20 -12.64 6.60
CA HIS A 4 1.44 -12.54 8.03
C HIS A 4 0.12 -12.58 8.80
N GLY A 5 -0.17 -13.73 9.40
CA GLY A 5 -1.23 -13.94 10.39
C GLY A 5 -2.60 -14.28 9.79
N VAL A 6 -2.92 -15.54 9.82
CA VAL A 6 -4.28 -16.05 9.65
C VAL A 6 -4.93 -16.09 11.03
N PHE A 7 -5.83 -15.17 11.32
CA PHE A 7 -6.88 -15.37 12.30
C PHE A 7 -8.21 -14.94 11.71
N LEU A 8 -9.05 -15.94 11.48
CA LEU A 8 -10.46 -15.83 11.14
C LEU A 8 -11.21 -15.12 12.26
N ARG A 9 -11.44 -13.84 12.13
CA ARG A 9 -12.57 -13.18 12.77
C ARG A 9 -13.61 -12.87 11.71
N LEU A 10 -14.85 -13.28 12.00
CA LEU A 10 -16.07 -13.15 11.23
C LEU A 10 -16.48 -11.68 10.97
N TYR A 11 -15.62 -10.95 10.29
CA TYR A 11 -16.05 -9.89 9.40
C TYR A 11 -15.94 -10.45 7.99
N ARG A 12 -16.91 -10.19 7.15
CA ARG A 12 -16.99 -10.61 5.74
C ARG A 12 -15.57 -10.62 5.18
N ALA A 13 -14.95 -11.81 5.11
CA ALA A 13 -13.53 -11.93 4.82
C ALA A 13 -13.27 -11.26 3.47
N LEU A 14 -12.39 -10.25 3.47
CA LEU A 14 -11.97 -9.65 2.21
C LEU A 14 -11.42 -10.78 1.34
N PRO A 15 -11.83 -10.92 0.08
CA PRO A 15 -11.30 -11.92 -0.84
C PRO A 15 -9.87 -11.54 -1.25
N ALA A 16 -8.98 -11.43 -0.26
CA ALA A 16 -7.62 -10.95 -0.44
C ALA A 16 -6.82 -11.83 -1.40
N GLU A 17 -7.10 -13.13 -1.41
CA GLU A 17 -6.44 -14.09 -2.29
C GLU A 17 -6.79 -13.83 -3.76
N GLU A 18 -8.06 -13.62 -4.10
CA GLU A 18 -8.48 -13.29 -5.46
C GLU A 18 -7.95 -11.91 -5.91
N ILE A 19 -7.87 -10.95 -4.99
CA ILE A 19 -7.33 -9.61 -5.26
C ILE A 19 -5.84 -9.69 -5.54
N LEU A 20 -5.09 -10.48 -4.76
CA LEU A 20 -3.66 -10.70 -4.97
C LEU A 20 -3.39 -11.49 -6.25
N ASP A 21 -4.20 -12.51 -6.52
CA ASP A 21 -4.08 -13.31 -7.73
C ASP A 21 -4.19 -12.43 -8.98
N ALA A 22 -5.16 -11.51 -9.01
CA ALA A 22 -5.27 -10.54 -10.10
C ALA A 22 -4.00 -9.68 -10.27
N GLY A 23 -3.32 -9.34 -9.18
CA GLY A 23 -2.02 -8.67 -9.21
C GLY A 23 -0.94 -9.53 -9.88
N LEU A 24 -0.90 -10.82 -9.60
CA LEU A 24 0.09 -11.74 -10.16
C LEU A 24 -0.04 -11.93 -11.69
N TRP A 25 -1.23 -11.66 -12.25
CA TRP A 25 -1.48 -11.69 -13.70
C TRP A 25 -1.12 -10.41 -14.44
N ALA A 26 -0.51 -9.43 -13.76
CA ALA A 26 -0.04 -8.23 -14.44
C ALA A 26 1.09 -8.56 -15.43
N PRO A 27 1.18 -7.85 -16.56
CA PRO A 27 2.32 -7.96 -17.44
C PRO A 27 3.59 -7.45 -16.75
N SER A 28 4.72 -8.03 -17.09
CA SER A 28 6.02 -7.55 -16.61
C SER A 28 7.07 -7.60 -17.69
N ALA A 29 8.03 -6.68 -17.65
CA ALA A 29 9.13 -6.63 -18.60
C ALA A 29 9.84 -8.00 -18.63
N VAL A 30 10.03 -8.58 -19.79
CA VAL A 30 10.63 -9.91 -20.03
C VAL A 30 10.14 -11.02 -19.08
N ASN A 31 8.90 -10.91 -18.61
CA ASN A 31 8.28 -11.79 -17.62
C ASN A 31 9.03 -11.84 -16.27
N LEU A 32 9.63 -10.73 -15.88
CA LEU A 32 10.48 -10.60 -14.68
C LEU A 32 9.72 -10.84 -13.37
N GLN A 33 8.43 -10.44 -13.30
CA GLN A 33 7.55 -10.55 -12.12
C GLN A 33 8.22 -10.05 -10.83
N PRO A 34 8.68 -8.80 -10.80
CA PRO A 34 9.61 -8.29 -9.79
C PRO A 34 8.96 -7.95 -8.45
N TRP A 35 7.66 -8.12 -8.32
CA TRP A 35 6.89 -7.78 -7.13
C TRP A 35 7.01 -8.81 -6.02
N TYR A 36 7.04 -8.33 -4.79
CA TYR A 36 6.93 -9.11 -3.57
C TYR A 36 5.88 -8.48 -2.67
N PHE A 37 4.73 -9.15 -2.50
CA PHE A 37 3.62 -8.65 -1.70
C PHE A 37 3.68 -9.18 -0.28
N VAL A 38 3.55 -8.26 0.68
CA VAL A 38 3.34 -8.59 2.10
C VAL A 38 1.95 -8.14 2.50
N VAL A 39 1.14 -9.06 3.00
CA VAL A 39 -0.24 -8.80 3.40
C VAL A 39 -0.33 -8.71 4.91
N CYS A 40 -0.54 -7.50 5.42
CA CYS A 40 -0.76 -7.22 6.83
C CYS A 40 -2.27 -7.22 7.10
N ARG A 41 -2.78 -8.23 7.84
CA ARG A 41 -4.21 -8.34 8.19
C ARG A 41 -4.47 -8.88 9.60
N SER A 42 -3.46 -9.37 10.33
CA SER A 42 -3.63 -9.68 11.74
C SER A 42 -3.53 -8.41 12.58
N ASP A 43 -4.22 -8.37 13.71
CA ASP A 43 -4.15 -7.26 14.66
C ASP A 43 -2.69 -6.94 15.04
N LYS A 44 -1.86 -7.97 15.22
CA LYS A 44 -0.44 -7.82 15.52
C LYS A 44 0.33 -7.14 14.39
N ALA A 45 0.11 -7.59 13.13
CA ALA A 45 0.80 -7.02 11.96
C ALA A 45 0.36 -5.58 11.71
N LEU A 46 -0.95 -5.29 11.78
CA LEU A 46 -1.50 -3.95 11.60
C LEU A 46 -1.03 -3.00 12.72
N LYS A 47 -1.00 -3.46 13.96
CA LYS A 47 -0.46 -2.67 15.08
C LYS A 47 1.00 -2.31 14.84
N LYS A 48 1.83 -3.30 14.48
CA LYS A 48 3.25 -3.08 14.21
C LYS A 48 3.47 -2.14 13.02
N LEU A 49 2.68 -2.32 11.95
CA LEU A 49 2.70 -1.41 10.80
C LEU A 49 2.38 0.04 11.21
N ASN A 50 1.32 0.26 11.98
CA ASN A 50 0.93 1.58 12.44
C ASN A 50 1.98 2.23 13.36
N GLU A 51 2.66 1.44 14.20
CA GLU A 51 3.77 1.90 15.03
C GLU A 51 4.92 2.45 14.15
N ILE A 52 5.33 1.70 13.13
CA ILE A 52 6.38 2.12 12.18
C ILE A 52 5.91 3.34 11.38
N MET A 53 4.67 3.34 10.91
CA MET A 53 4.10 4.47 10.14
C MET A 53 4.08 5.78 10.93
N GLY A 54 4.08 5.73 12.25
CA GLY A 54 4.27 6.91 13.10
C GLY A 54 5.55 7.69 12.78
N GLY A 55 6.63 7.01 12.38
CA GLY A 55 7.89 7.62 11.97
C GLY A 55 7.82 8.40 10.64
N SER A 56 6.89 8.04 9.75
CA SER A 56 6.73 8.70 8.44
C SER A 56 6.19 10.14 8.54
N ILE A 57 5.56 10.49 9.65
CA ILE A 57 4.77 11.73 9.80
C ILE A 57 5.64 12.98 9.64
N PHE A 58 6.87 12.96 10.14
CA PHE A 58 7.76 14.13 10.02
C PHE A 58 8.06 14.48 8.55
N GLY A 59 8.47 13.51 7.75
CA GLY A 59 8.75 13.70 6.33
C GLY A 59 7.49 14.07 5.53
N LEU A 60 6.39 13.38 5.80
CA LEU A 60 5.10 13.62 5.16
C LEU A 60 4.59 15.05 5.45
N THR A 61 4.58 15.49 6.70
CA THR A 61 4.09 16.81 7.09
C THR A 61 4.84 17.94 6.39
N LYS A 62 6.15 17.80 6.20
CA LYS A 62 6.95 18.79 5.46
C LYS A 62 6.45 18.93 4.01
N ILE A 63 6.13 17.84 3.34
CA ILE A 63 5.61 17.84 1.97
C ILE A 63 4.19 18.44 1.93
N LEU A 64 3.32 18.01 2.83
CA LEU A 64 1.94 18.48 2.89
C LEU A 64 1.87 19.99 3.17
N ASN A 65 2.65 20.50 4.12
CA ASN A 65 2.72 21.94 4.40
C ASN A 65 3.17 22.77 3.19
N SER A 66 4.03 22.22 2.33
CA SER A 66 4.44 22.94 1.12
C SER A 66 3.34 22.95 0.05
N ARG A 67 2.54 21.89 -0.04
CA ARG A 67 1.51 21.70 -1.10
C ARG A 67 0.14 22.23 -0.73
N PHE A 68 -0.24 22.17 0.54
CA PHE A 68 -1.59 22.46 1.03
C PHE A 68 -1.62 23.63 2.04
N LYS A 69 -0.78 24.66 1.81
CA LYS A 69 -0.69 25.84 2.68
C LYS A 69 -2.03 26.50 3.01
N SER A 70 -2.98 26.45 2.08
CA SER A 70 -4.29 27.07 2.22
C SER A 70 -5.38 26.11 2.73
N ASN A 71 -5.04 24.86 3.03
CA ASN A 71 -5.98 23.83 3.44
C ASN A 71 -5.41 22.97 4.57
N PRO A 72 -5.23 23.55 5.78
CA PRO A 72 -4.63 22.85 6.92
C PRO A 72 -5.43 21.61 7.34
N GLU A 73 -6.76 21.62 7.17
CA GLU A 73 -7.64 20.47 7.42
C GLU A 73 -7.26 19.24 6.60
N VAL A 74 -6.83 19.43 5.35
CA VAL A 74 -6.37 18.34 4.47
C VAL A 74 -5.07 17.74 5.00
N ILE A 75 -4.22 18.55 5.62
CA ILE A 75 -2.95 18.09 6.21
C ILE A 75 -3.26 17.16 7.39
N ASP A 76 -4.11 17.60 8.31
CA ASP A 76 -4.47 16.83 9.51
C ASP A 76 -5.18 15.51 9.15
N GLU A 77 -6.13 15.57 8.21
CA GLU A 77 -6.82 14.37 7.71
C GLU A 77 -5.84 13.38 7.08
N THR A 78 -4.92 13.87 6.23
CA THR A 78 -3.92 13.02 5.58
C THR A 78 -2.96 12.39 6.59
N VAL A 79 -2.47 13.17 7.55
CA VAL A 79 -1.58 12.67 8.62
C VAL A 79 -2.28 11.59 9.45
N ASN A 80 -3.52 11.82 9.86
CA ASN A 80 -4.30 10.85 10.63
C ASN A 80 -4.57 9.57 9.83
N PHE A 81 -4.91 9.71 8.54
CA PHE A 81 -5.11 8.57 7.64
C PHE A 81 -3.82 7.75 7.51
N VAL A 82 -2.69 8.38 7.22
CA VAL A 82 -1.41 7.68 7.03
C VAL A 82 -0.96 6.99 8.32
N LYS A 83 -1.07 7.66 9.47
CA LYS A 83 -0.68 7.11 10.76
C LYS A 83 -1.48 5.85 11.16
N SER A 84 -2.75 5.80 10.80
CA SER A 84 -3.63 4.67 11.08
C SER A 84 -3.82 3.72 9.90
N MET A 85 -3.18 4.00 8.75
CA MET A 85 -3.46 3.34 7.46
C MET A 85 -4.97 3.32 7.15
N GLY A 86 -5.67 4.40 7.50
CA GLY A 86 -7.11 4.55 7.32
C GLY A 86 -7.95 3.58 8.15
N ASN A 87 -7.41 3.01 9.24
CA ASN A 87 -8.03 1.93 10.02
C ASN A 87 -8.46 0.74 9.15
N SER A 88 -7.78 0.51 8.04
CA SER A 88 -8.11 -0.57 7.11
C SER A 88 -7.87 -1.94 7.74
N SER A 89 -8.69 -2.92 7.38
CA SER A 89 -8.59 -4.29 7.87
C SER A 89 -7.47 -5.09 7.18
N THR A 90 -6.95 -4.57 6.08
CA THR A 90 -5.85 -5.21 5.33
C THR A 90 -5.00 -4.14 4.67
N VAL A 91 -3.69 -4.31 4.75
CA VAL A 91 -2.71 -3.48 4.03
C VAL A 91 -1.79 -4.40 3.24
N ILE A 92 -1.58 -4.08 1.97
CA ILE A 92 -0.62 -4.76 1.11
C ILE A 92 0.58 -3.84 0.94
N LEU A 93 1.75 -4.27 1.43
CA LEU A 93 3.03 -3.62 1.14
C LEU A 93 3.61 -4.28 -0.12
N THR A 94 4.06 -3.48 -1.06
CA THR A 94 4.67 -3.96 -2.30
C THR A 94 6.14 -3.61 -2.33
N PHE A 95 6.98 -4.62 -2.27
CA PHE A 95 8.43 -4.53 -2.40
C PHE A 95 8.88 -5.08 -3.74
N LEU A 96 10.07 -4.73 -4.17
CA LEU A 96 10.78 -5.47 -5.21
C LEU A 96 11.35 -6.77 -4.65
N GLN A 97 11.50 -7.79 -5.49
CA GLN A 97 12.06 -9.09 -5.09
C GLN A 97 13.54 -9.00 -4.70
N GLN A 98 14.28 -8.09 -5.34
CA GLN A 98 15.71 -7.86 -5.13
C GLN A 98 16.03 -6.36 -5.16
N GLU A 99 17.20 -5.99 -4.64
CA GLU A 99 17.61 -4.58 -4.54
C GLU A 99 18.00 -3.99 -5.89
N GLU A 100 18.69 -4.76 -6.72
CA GLU A 100 19.25 -4.30 -7.98
C GLU A 100 18.56 -4.98 -9.17
N TYR A 101 18.32 -4.20 -10.21
CA TYR A 101 17.82 -4.63 -11.49
C TYR A 101 18.56 -3.89 -12.60
N ASP A 102 18.95 -4.60 -13.66
CA ASP A 102 19.55 -3.98 -14.85
C ASP A 102 18.63 -2.90 -15.44
N GLU A 103 17.31 -3.15 -15.41
CA GLU A 103 16.27 -2.22 -15.84
C GLU A 103 15.33 -1.87 -14.67
N TYR A 104 15.83 -1.10 -13.71
CA TYR A 104 15.11 -0.75 -12.48
C TYR A 104 13.74 -0.10 -12.76
N ILE A 105 13.66 0.81 -13.73
CA ILE A 105 12.40 1.47 -14.08
C ILE A 105 11.38 0.45 -14.58
N ALA A 106 11.78 -0.49 -15.43
CA ALA A 106 10.89 -1.53 -15.94
C ALA A 106 10.39 -2.46 -14.82
N ALA A 107 11.22 -2.73 -13.80
CA ALA A 107 10.81 -3.48 -12.62
C ALA A 107 9.76 -2.71 -11.81
N VAL A 108 9.95 -1.41 -11.59
CA VAL A 108 8.99 -0.54 -10.90
C VAL A 108 7.67 -0.45 -11.67
N GLU A 109 7.71 -0.24 -12.98
CA GLU A 109 6.51 -0.16 -13.83
C GLU A 109 5.73 -1.48 -13.82
N SER A 110 6.42 -2.61 -13.87
CA SER A 110 5.82 -3.94 -13.79
C SER A 110 5.09 -4.16 -12.44
N ALA A 111 5.75 -3.81 -11.34
CA ALA A 111 5.14 -3.91 -10.01
C ALA A 111 3.98 -2.93 -9.82
N ALA A 112 4.07 -1.73 -10.40
CA ALA A 112 2.96 -0.76 -10.41
C ALA A 112 1.75 -1.28 -11.21
N ALA A 113 1.96 -1.97 -12.34
CA ALA A 113 0.88 -2.63 -13.08
C ALA A 113 0.18 -3.70 -12.22
N ALA A 114 0.94 -4.49 -11.46
CA ALA A 114 0.38 -5.48 -10.54
C ALA A 114 -0.44 -4.82 -9.42
N MET A 115 0.04 -3.73 -8.83
CA MET A 115 -0.70 -2.97 -7.84
C MET A 115 -1.99 -2.37 -8.42
N GLN A 116 -1.97 -1.90 -9.66
CA GLN A 116 -3.18 -1.37 -10.31
C GLN A 116 -4.24 -2.46 -10.51
N ASN A 117 -3.85 -3.68 -10.88
CA ASN A 117 -4.77 -4.82 -10.95
C ASN A 117 -5.39 -5.12 -9.58
N ILE A 118 -4.61 -5.07 -8.50
CA ILE A 118 -5.09 -5.22 -7.11
C ILE A 118 -6.18 -4.18 -6.81
N VAL A 119 -5.92 -2.90 -7.08
CA VAL A 119 -6.85 -1.80 -6.80
C VAL A 119 -8.15 -1.94 -7.61
N LEU A 120 -8.06 -2.26 -8.91
CA LEU A 120 -9.23 -2.43 -9.76
C LEU A 120 -10.06 -3.65 -9.35
N THR A 121 -9.41 -4.76 -9.00
CA THR A 121 -10.10 -5.96 -8.53
C THR A 121 -10.78 -5.73 -7.18
N ALA A 122 -10.13 -5.01 -6.26
CA ALA A 122 -10.77 -4.60 -5.01
C ALA A 122 -12.04 -3.78 -5.28
N TYR A 123 -11.95 -2.78 -6.15
CA TYR A 123 -13.11 -1.96 -6.53
C TYR A 123 -14.25 -2.79 -7.13
N SER A 124 -13.97 -3.72 -8.04
CA SER A 124 -14.98 -4.60 -8.64
C SER A 124 -15.72 -5.47 -7.64
N LYS A 125 -15.12 -5.71 -6.46
CA LYS A 125 -15.68 -6.46 -5.35
C LYS A 125 -16.34 -5.57 -4.28
N GLY A 126 -16.48 -4.27 -4.55
CA GLY A 126 -17.05 -3.29 -3.60
C GLY A 126 -16.14 -3.00 -2.41
N ILE A 127 -14.84 -3.21 -2.56
CA ILE A 127 -13.83 -2.93 -1.54
C ILE A 127 -13.15 -1.60 -1.87
N SER A 128 -13.13 -0.70 -0.90
CA SER A 128 -12.42 0.56 -1.00
C SER A 128 -10.92 0.34 -0.83
N SER A 129 -10.12 1.09 -1.57
CA SER A 129 -8.67 1.04 -1.51
C SER A 129 -8.04 2.41 -1.60
N CYS A 130 -6.85 2.56 -1.02
CA CYS A 130 -6.03 3.75 -1.19
C CYS A 130 -4.58 3.34 -1.44
N TRP A 131 -4.00 3.84 -2.53
CA TRP A 131 -2.58 3.69 -2.85
C TRP A 131 -1.78 4.78 -2.14
N LEU A 132 -0.82 4.39 -1.31
CA LEU A 132 -0.02 5.26 -0.46
C LEU A 132 1.47 5.13 -0.76
N THR A 133 2.15 6.27 -0.91
CA THR A 133 3.62 6.37 -1.00
C THR A 133 4.26 6.91 0.28
N ALA A 134 3.46 7.35 1.25
CA ALA A 134 3.97 7.78 2.56
C ALA A 134 4.83 6.72 3.28
N PRO A 135 4.60 5.40 3.10
CA PRO A 135 5.45 4.35 3.65
C PRO A 135 6.92 4.43 3.23
N LEU A 136 7.23 5.08 2.11
CA LEU A 136 8.61 5.27 1.64
C LEU A 136 9.47 6.10 2.61
N HIS A 137 8.86 6.90 3.48
CA HIS A 137 9.59 7.66 4.51
C HIS A 137 10.13 6.80 5.66
N VAL A 138 9.70 5.55 5.74
CA VAL A 138 10.09 4.56 6.77
C VAL A 138 10.35 3.20 6.10
N GLU A 139 10.90 3.24 4.87
CA GLU A 139 11.15 2.05 4.06
C GLU A 139 12.05 1.04 4.78
N ASP A 140 13.14 1.51 5.38
CA ASP A 140 14.13 0.63 6.01
C ASP A 140 13.53 -0.16 7.18
N GLU A 141 12.72 0.50 8.02
CA GLU A 141 12.04 -0.13 9.14
C GLU A 141 10.97 -1.11 8.67
N LEU A 142 10.21 -0.75 7.62
CA LEU A 142 9.21 -1.65 7.04
C LEU A 142 9.85 -2.85 6.37
N ARG A 143 10.95 -2.66 5.66
CA ARG A 143 11.70 -3.73 5.02
C ARG A 143 12.29 -4.68 6.06
N ALA A 144 12.92 -4.15 7.10
CA ALA A 144 13.50 -4.96 8.17
C ALA A 144 12.46 -5.82 8.89
N GLU A 145 11.26 -5.28 9.13
CA GLU A 145 10.19 -6.00 9.84
C GLU A 145 9.43 -6.98 8.94
N PHE A 146 9.06 -6.57 7.72
CA PHE A 146 8.09 -7.30 6.92
C PHE A 146 8.68 -8.01 5.70
N ALA A 147 9.85 -7.59 5.23
CA ALA A 147 10.45 -8.10 4.00
C ALA A 147 11.98 -8.16 4.05
N PRO A 148 12.58 -8.77 5.10
CA PRO A 148 14.03 -8.81 5.20
C PRO A 148 14.66 -9.51 3.99
N GLY A 149 15.72 -8.89 3.44
CA GLY A 149 16.42 -9.39 2.26
C GLY A 149 15.67 -9.18 0.93
N LYS A 150 14.60 -8.36 0.92
CA LYS A 150 13.93 -7.91 -0.31
C LYS A 150 14.43 -6.53 -0.71
N GLY A 151 14.14 -6.15 -1.96
CA GLY A 151 14.49 -4.85 -2.50
C GLY A 151 13.58 -3.72 -2.00
N HIS A 152 13.61 -2.62 -2.73
CA HIS A 152 12.91 -1.39 -2.34
C HIS A 152 11.41 -1.55 -2.16
N LEU A 153 10.87 -0.88 -1.16
CA LEU A 153 9.43 -0.66 -1.01
C LEU A 153 8.97 0.29 -2.11
N LEU A 154 7.90 -0.05 -2.80
CA LEU A 154 7.32 0.82 -3.84
C LEU A 154 6.13 1.63 -3.31
N ALA A 155 5.23 0.97 -2.61
CA ALA A 155 4.05 1.60 -2.06
C ALA A 155 3.29 0.63 -1.13
N ALA A 156 2.25 1.14 -0.49
CA ALA A 156 1.24 0.33 0.17
C ALA A 156 -0.14 0.54 -0.45
N VAL A 157 -0.99 -0.48 -0.40
CA VAL A 157 -2.42 -0.39 -0.72
C VAL A 157 -3.21 -0.79 0.53
N THR A 158 -4.05 0.13 1.02
CA THR A 158 -5.02 -0.19 2.07
C THR A 158 -6.28 -0.77 1.46
N LEU A 159 -6.89 -1.75 2.11
CA LEU A 159 -8.13 -2.38 1.68
C LEU A 159 -9.13 -2.43 2.84
N GLY A 160 -10.38 -2.06 2.58
CA GLY A 160 -11.44 -2.08 3.57
C GLY A 160 -12.80 -1.72 2.99
N TYR A 161 -13.84 -1.87 3.79
CA TYR A 161 -15.16 -1.36 3.45
C TYR A 161 -15.28 0.07 3.96
N SER A 162 -15.84 0.96 3.14
CA SER A 162 -16.02 2.38 3.49
C SER A 162 -17.39 2.86 3.02
N ASP A 163 -18.07 3.61 3.89
CA ASP A 163 -19.31 4.30 3.55
C ASP A 163 -19.07 5.66 2.85
N ILE A 164 -17.80 6.09 2.79
CA ILE A 164 -17.40 7.34 2.15
C ILE A 164 -17.42 7.16 0.63
N LYS A 165 -18.18 8.03 -0.05
CA LYS A 165 -18.14 8.15 -1.52
C LYS A 165 -17.27 9.36 -1.88
N PRO A 166 -16.00 9.16 -2.23
CA PRO A 166 -15.12 10.28 -2.56
C PRO A 166 -15.60 10.99 -3.84
N LYS A 167 -15.49 12.31 -3.85
CA LYS A 167 -15.74 13.07 -5.07
C LYS A 167 -14.61 12.78 -6.07
N ALA A 168 -14.97 12.60 -7.34
CA ALA A 168 -13.98 12.43 -8.38
C ALA A 168 -13.06 13.66 -8.45
N PRO A 169 -11.74 13.49 -8.40
CA PRO A 169 -10.81 14.60 -8.51
C PRO A 169 -10.86 15.19 -9.94
N ARG A 170 -10.61 16.51 -10.03
CA ARG A 170 -10.43 17.15 -11.32
C ARG A 170 -9.30 16.47 -12.10
N ARG A 171 -9.53 16.20 -13.38
CA ARG A 171 -8.48 15.76 -14.30
C ARG A 171 -7.93 16.98 -15.02
N LYS A 172 -6.66 16.91 -15.39
CA LYS A 172 -6.06 17.87 -16.33
C LYS A 172 -6.51 17.50 -17.72
N ASP A 173 -6.74 18.50 -18.53
CA ASP A 173 -7.00 18.38 -19.97
C ASP A 173 -5.71 17.96 -20.70
#